data_e7d6506e1fa7fad28c337887092b22f3
#
_entry.id   e7d6506e1fa7fad28c337887092b22f3
#
_cell.length_a   1.000
_cell.length_b   1.000
_cell.length_c   1.000
_cell.angle_alpha   90.00
_cell.angle_beta   90.00
_cell.angle_gamma   90.00
#
_symmetry.space_group_name_H-M   'P 1'
#
loop_
_entity.id
_entity.type
_entity.pdbx_description
1 polymer ?
#
loop_
_entity_poly.entity_id
_entity_poly.type
_entity_poly.pdbx_seq_one_letter_code
_entity_poly.pdbx_strand_id
1 'polypeptide(L)'
;MKPAVYLYGVPGQYENYLAALESAGARVVLCRDLYRSLDCGGLLLPGGGDIRGPLPGTESFLIDSFARSRRPILGICRGLQALNVHWGGTLRDIPGHQLPRGDLVHPTRAEGVMARLLGEAPAVTSCHHQAVDRLAPPLQ
;
A
#
# COMPACT_ATOMS: atom_id res chain seq x y z
N MET A 1 -9.72 21.11 -8.34
CA MET A 1 -8.62 21.04 -7.34
C MET A 1 -8.04 19.63 -7.35
N LYS A 2 -6.71 19.50 -7.33
CA LYS A 2 -6.08 18.17 -7.30
C LYS A 2 -6.31 17.49 -5.94
N PRO A 3 -6.71 16.21 -5.90
CA PRO A 3 -6.86 15.49 -4.64
C PRO A 3 -5.52 15.42 -3.91
N ALA A 4 -5.52 15.63 -2.59
CA ALA A 4 -4.34 15.51 -1.75
C ALA A 4 -4.24 14.08 -1.21
N VAL A 5 -3.07 13.45 -1.38
CA VAL A 5 -2.76 12.11 -0.85
C VAL A 5 -1.66 12.24 0.19
N TYR A 6 -1.92 11.71 1.37
CA TYR A 6 -0.95 11.67 2.46
C TYR A 6 -0.05 10.45 2.34
N LEU A 7 1.24 10.66 2.54
CA LEU A 7 2.27 9.63 2.61
C LEU A 7 3.19 9.95 3.80
N TYR A 8 3.25 9.05 4.77
CA TYR A 8 4.09 9.23 5.95
C TYR A 8 5.56 8.97 5.63
N GLY A 9 6.41 9.97 5.76
CA GLY A 9 7.83 9.86 5.43
C GLY A 9 8.57 11.18 5.52
N VAL A 10 9.76 11.21 4.98
CA VAL A 10 10.61 12.41 4.89
C VAL A 10 10.99 12.70 3.44
N PRO A 11 11.34 13.96 3.10
CA PRO A 11 11.84 14.31 1.78
C PRO A 11 12.99 13.38 1.34
N GLY A 12 12.99 12.99 0.06
CA GLY A 12 13.95 12.04 -0.49
C GLY A 12 13.55 10.58 -0.39
N GLN A 13 12.46 10.26 0.33
CA GLN A 13 11.85 8.94 0.33
C GLN A 13 10.75 8.82 -0.73
N TYR A 14 10.53 7.62 -1.24
CA TYR A 14 9.37 7.27 -2.07
C TYR A 14 9.21 8.08 -3.36
N GLU A 15 10.28 8.52 -3.98
CA GLU A 15 10.22 9.38 -5.18
C GLU A 15 9.44 8.76 -6.33
N ASN A 16 9.53 7.43 -6.52
CA ASN A 16 8.74 6.70 -7.51
C ASN A 16 7.23 6.75 -7.23
N TYR A 17 6.81 6.70 -5.96
CA TYR A 17 5.40 6.84 -5.58
C TYR A 17 4.92 8.27 -5.77
N LEU A 18 5.76 9.26 -5.42
CA LEU A 18 5.45 10.67 -5.64
C LEU A 18 5.21 10.93 -7.14
N ALA A 19 6.15 10.52 -7.98
CA ALA A 19 6.06 10.69 -9.42
C ALA A 19 4.79 10.02 -10.01
N ALA A 20 4.46 8.80 -9.55
CA ALA A 20 3.27 8.09 -10.00
C ALA A 20 1.97 8.82 -9.60
N LEU A 21 1.86 9.27 -8.34
CA LEU A 21 0.70 10.00 -7.84
C LEU A 21 0.52 11.35 -8.55
N GLU A 22 1.62 12.10 -8.75
CA GLU A 22 1.61 13.39 -9.45
C GLU A 22 1.22 13.22 -10.91
N SER A 23 1.72 12.18 -11.58
CA SER A 23 1.33 11.83 -12.95
C SER A 23 -0.14 11.45 -13.06
N ALA A 24 -0.71 10.86 -12.01
CA ALA A 24 -2.14 10.57 -11.91
C ALA A 24 -2.98 11.80 -11.52
N GLY A 25 -2.37 12.97 -11.37
CA GLY A 25 -3.05 14.23 -11.07
C GLY A 25 -3.29 14.50 -9.60
N ALA A 26 -2.68 13.75 -8.69
CA ALA A 26 -2.75 14.02 -7.26
C ALA A 26 -1.70 15.06 -6.80
N ARG A 27 -1.93 15.65 -5.64
CA ARG A 27 -0.94 16.40 -4.87
C ARG A 27 -0.49 15.53 -3.70
N VAL A 28 0.80 15.31 -3.55
CA VAL A 28 1.33 14.48 -2.45
C VAL A 28 1.71 15.33 -1.26
N VAL A 29 1.34 14.89 -0.06
CA VAL A 29 1.75 15.47 1.22
C VAL A 29 2.64 14.43 1.90
N LEU A 30 3.96 14.51 1.64
CA LEU A 30 4.98 13.66 2.24
C LEU A 30 5.55 14.34 3.48
N CYS A 31 5.19 13.87 4.66
CA CYS A 31 5.73 14.37 5.93
C CYS A 31 5.46 13.40 7.08
N ARG A 32 6.07 13.66 8.24
CA ARG A 32 5.82 12.92 9.49
C ARG A 32 4.82 13.62 10.43
N ASP A 33 4.32 14.77 10.05
CA ASP A 33 3.30 15.48 10.80
C ASP A 33 1.92 14.87 10.53
N LEU A 34 1.42 14.11 11.49
CA LEU A 34 0.13 13.41 11.38
C LEU A 34 -1.06 14.37 11.24
N TYR A 35 -0.97 15.59 11.74
CA TYR A 35 -2.05 16.59 11.57
C TYR A 35 -2.28 16.92 10.10
N ARG A 36 -1.24 16.92 9.29
CA ARG A 36 -1.36 17.16 7.85
C ARG A 36 -2.17 16.09 7.11
N SER A 37 -2.33 14.92 7.69
CA SER A 37 -3.18 13.86 7.14
C SER A 37 -4.67 14.22 7.18
N LEU A 38 -5.07 15.11 8.09
CA LEU A 38 -6.47 15.52 8.23
C LEU A 38 -6.98 16.30 7.01
N ASP A 39 -6.09 17.01 6.33
CA ASP A 39 -6.39 17.82 5.15
C ASP A 39 -6.27 17.02 3.83
N CYS A 40 -5.98 15.72 3.92
CA CYS A 40 -5.78 14.87 2.76
C CYS A 40 -7.01 14.02 2.46
N GLY A 41 -7.35 13.90 1.18
CA GLY A 41 -8.48 13.11 0.71
C GLY A 41 -8.19 11.60 0.61
N GLY A 42 -6.91 11.18 0.63
CA GLY A 42 -6.51 9.77 0.54
C GLY A 42 -5.22 9.49 1.27
N LEU A 43 -4.97 8.22 1.58
CA LEU A 43 -3.75 7.70 2.20
C LEU A 43 -3.08 6.70 1.28
N LEU A 44 -1.77 6.84 1.07
CA LEU A 44 -0.94 5.80 0.47
C LEU A 44 -0.07 5.15 1.54
N LEU A 45 -0.16 3.83 1.63
CA LEU A 45 0.77 2.98 2.39
C LEU A 45 1.74 2.34 1.40
N PRO A 46 3.02 2.73 1.41
CA PRO A 46 3.99 2.28 0.42
C PRO A 46 4.53 0.88 0.70
N GLY A 47 5.30 0.36 -0.24
CA GLY A 47 6.14 -0.81 -0.05
C GLY A 47 7.21 -0.60 1.01
N GLY A 48 7.80 -1.69 1.49
CA GLY A 48 8.83 -1.68 2.53
C GLY A 48 9.24 -3.09 2.93
N GLY A 49 9.94 -3.21 4.05
CA GLY A 49 10.39 -4.48 4.61
C GLY A 49 9.27 -5.35 5.16
N ASP A 50 9.64 -6.56 5.57
CA ASP A 50 8.72 -7.55 6.15
C ASP A 50 8.04 -7.06 7.44
N ILE A 51 6.82 -7.52 7.65
CA ILE A 51 6.09 -7.31 8.90
C ILE A 51 6.32 -8.53 9.80
N ARG A 52 7.08 -8.35 10.88
CA ARG A 52 7.47 -9.42 11.82
C ARG A 52 6.93 -9.23 13.23
N GLY A 53 6.05 -8.27 13.44
CA GLY A 53 5.47 -7.95 14.74
C GLY A 53 4.31 -6.98 14.60
N PRO A 54 3.90 -6.32 15.69
CA PRO A 54 2.84 -5.34 15.63
C PRO A 54 3.23 -4.16 14.74
N LEU A 55 2.23 -3.59 14.05
CA LEU A 55 2.44 -2.40 13.24
C LEU A 55 2.86 -1.21 14.10
N PRO A 56 3.67 -0.29 13.55
CA PRO A 56 3.93 0.98 14.21
C PRO A 56 2.63 1.71 14.57
N GLY A 57 2.58 2.32 15.75
CA GLY A 57 1.38 3.03 16.22
C GLY A 57 0.93 4.16 15.29
N THR A 58 1.88 4.83 14.63
CA THR A 58 1.60 5.86 13.63
C THR A 58 0.87 5.30 12.40
N GLU A 59 1.27 4.13 11.94
CA GLU A 59 0.65 3.46 10.80
C GLU A 59 -0.78 3.00 11.15
N SER A 60 -0.95 2.36 12.30
CA SER A 60 -2.28 1.97 12.81
C SER A 60 -3.21 3.17 12.98
N PHE A 61 -2.71 4.27 13.53
CA PHE A 61 -3.45 5.52 13.67
C PHE A 61 -3.92 6.08 12.31
N LEU A 62 -3.04 6.11 11.31
CA LEU A 62 -3.38 6.58 9.98
C LEU A 62 -4.45 5.69 9.32
N ILE A 63 -4.31 4.38 9.39
CA ILE A 63 -5.30 3.43 8.85
C ILE A 63 -6.66 3.68 9.49
N ASP A 64 -6.73 3.75 10.81
CA ASP A 64 -7.98 4.00 11.55
C ASP A 64 -8.59 5.36 11.19
N SER A 65 -7.77 6.41 11.13
CA SER A 65 -8.24 7.77 10.83
C SER A 65 -8.91 7.85 9.47
N PHE A 66 -8.27 7.29 8.43
CA PHE A 66 -8.81 7.32 7.07
C PHE A 66 -10.01 6.38 6.92
N ALA A 67 -9.96 5.18 7.50
CA ALA A 67 -11.06 4.23 7.43
C ALA A 67 -12.33 4.76 8.11
N ARG A 68 -12.22 5.30 9.33
CA ARG A 68 -13.36 5.88 10.07
C ARG A 68 -13.99 7.08 9.37
N SER A 69 -13.17 7.89 8.71
CA SER A 69 -13.64 9.04 7.91
C SER A 69 -14.05 8.66 6.49
N ARG A 70 -14.06 7.37 6.14
CA ARG A 70 -14.39 6.85 4.81
C ARG A 70 -13.56 7.46 3.68
N ARG A 71 -12.33 7.83 3.99
CA ARG A 71 -11.37 8.29 2.98
C ARG A 71 -10.60 7.10 2.42
N PRO A 72 -10.34 7.06 1.10
CA PRO A 72 -9.68 5.92 0.47
C PRO A 72 -8.25 5.70 0.99
N ILE A 73 -7.89 4.42 1.09
CA ILE A 73 -6.55 3.96 1.44
C ILE A 73 -6.07 3.04 0.33
N LEU A 74 -4.89 3.30 -0.21
CA LEU A 74 -4.21 2.41 -1.13
C LEU A 74 -2.97 1.84 -0.46
N GLY A 75 -2.93 0.51 -0.29
CA GLY A 75 -1.76 -0.22 0.18
C GLY A 75 -1.04 -0.91 -0.97
N ILE A 76 0.27 -0.71 -1.09
CA ILE A 76 1.11 -1.33 -2.12
C ILE A 76 2.14 -2.21 -1.44
N CYS A 77 2.23 -3.50 -1.84
CA CYS A 77 3.17 -4.48 -1.29
C CYS A 77 3.06 -4.56 0.25
N ARG A 78 4.06 -4.10 0.99
CA ARG A 78 4.00 -4.02 2.47
C ARG A 78 2.79 -3.24 2.96
N GLY A 79 2.38 -2.19 2.28
CA GLY A 79 1.21 -1.40 2.65
C GLY A 79 -0.10 -2.19 2.59
N LEU A 80 -0.27 -3.05 1.58
CA LEU A 80 -1.38 -4.01 1.49
C LEU A 80 -1.33 -5.01 2.65
N GLN A 81 -0.14 -5.53 2.96
CA GLN A 81 0.06 -6.46 4.07
C GLN A 81 -0.27 -5.79 5.42
N ALA A 82 0.09 -4.52 5.58
CA ALA A 82 -0.22 -3.74 6.78
C ALA A 82 -1.74 -3.58 6.98
N LEU A 83 -2.50 -3.28 5.94
CA LEU A 83 -3.96 -3.25 5.99
C LEU A 83 -4.54 -4.60 6.43
N ASN A 84 -4.04 -5.69 5.86
CA ASN A 84 -4.49 -7.03 6.20
C ASN A 84 -4.24 -7.36 7.68
N VAL A 85 -3.02 -7.10 8.17
CA VAL A 85 -2.65 -7.35 9.58
C VAL A 85 -3.45 -6.45 10.52
N HIS A 86 -3.62 -5.17 10.18
CA HIS A 86 -4.35 -4.20 10.99
C HIS A 86 -5.80 -4.64 11.27
N TRP A 87 -6.45 -5.25 10.30
CA TRP A 87 -7.83 -5.73 10.43
C TRP A 87 -7.96 -7.22 10.75
N GLY A 88 -6.88 -7.85 11.24
CA GLY A 88 -6.89 -9.20 11.81
C GLY A 88 -6.64 -10.33 10.82
N GLY A 89 -6.16 -10.03 9.63
CA GLY A 89 -5.64 -11.02 8.69
C GLY A 89 -4.23 -11.49 9.08
N THR A 90 -3.73 -12.50 8.40
CA THR A 90 -2.41 -13.09 8.65
C THR A 90 -1.53 -13.06 7.40
N LEU A 91 -0.23 -13.15 7.62
CA LEU A 91 0.78 -13.24 6.59
C LEU A 91 1.52 -14.57 6.70
N ARG A 92 2.08 -15.02 5.59
CA ARG A 92 3.00 -16.16 5.53
C ARG A 92 4.23 -15.81 4.71
N ASP A 93 5.34 -16.44 5.03
CA ASP A 93 6.53 -16.35 4.21
C ASP A 93 6.36 -17.18 2.95
N ILE A 94 6.81 -16.64 1.82
CA ILE A 94 6.79 -17.33 0.53
C ILE A 94 8.15 -17.26 -0.15
N PRO A 95 8.65 -18.34 -0.73
CA PRO A 95 9.86 -18.32 -1.53
C PRO A 95 9.59 -17.82 -2.96
N GLY A 96 10.64 -17.40 -3.65
CA GLY A 96 10.60 -17.20 -5.09
C GLY A 96 9.95 -15.92 -5.60
N HIS A 97 9.56 -14.99 -4.72
CA HIS A 97 9.00 -13.70 -5.10
C HIS A 97 9.97 -12.52 -4.96
N GLN A 98 11.24 -12.84 -4.77
CA GLN A 98 12.33 -11.88 -4.79
C GLN A 98 13.56 -12.49 -5.45
N LEU A 99 14.11 -11.81 -6.43
CA LEU A 99 15.38 -12.19 -7.05
C LEU A 99 16.55 -11.50 -6.32
N PRO A 100 17.74 -12.10 -6.29
CA PRO A 100 18.94 -11.45 -5.74
C PRO A 100 19.31 -10.17 -6.48
N ARG A 101 18.96 -10.10 -7.77
CA ARG A 101 19.15 -8.91 -8.63
C ARG A 101 18.04 -8.86 -9.67
N GLY A 102 17.58 -7.64 -9.97
CA GLY A 102 16.54 -7.39 -10.96
C GLY A 102 15.12 -7.69 -10.44
N ASP A 103 14.19 -7.55 -11.33
CA ASP A 103 12.76 -7.69 -11.06
C ASP A 103 12.25 -9.07 -11.48
N LEU A 104 11.45 -9.70 -10.62
CA LEU A 104 10.68 -10.86 -10.97
C LEU A 104 9.36 -10.41 -11.60
N VAL A 105 9.19 -10.63 -12.89
CA VAL A 105 7.93 -10.37 -13.59
C VAL A 105 7.22 -11.69 -13.83
N HIS A 106 5.95 -11.77 -13.43
CA HIS A 106 5.14 -12.97 -13.62
C HIS A 106 3.67 -12.62 -13.88
N PRO A 107 2.90 -13.51 -14.54
CA PRO A 107 1.47 -13.33 -14.70
C PRO A 107 0.75 -13.49 -13.36
N THR A 108 -0.37 -12.77 -13.22
CA THR A 108 -1.30 -12.92 -12.10
C THR A 108 -2.72 -13.05 -12.62
N ARG A 109 -3.64 -13.34 -11.71
CA ARG A 109 -5.07 -13.28 -11.98
C ARG A 109 -5.68 -12.11 -11.23
N ALA A 110 -6.36 -11.24 -11.95
CA ALA A 110 -7.10 -10.12 -11.37
C ALA A 110 -8.61 -10.40 -11.44
N GLU A 111 -9.34 -9.93 -10.43
CA GLU A 111 -10.79 -10.05 -10.33
C GLU A 111 -11.42 -8.69 -9.97
N GLY A 112 -12.73 -8.57 -10.12
CA GLY A 112 -13.49 -7.39 -9.69
C GLY A 112 -13.00 -6.09 -10.33
N VAL A 113 -12.75 -5.09 -9.51
CA VAL A 113 -12.28 -3.76 -9.93
C VAL A 113 -10.91 -3.83 -10.60
N MET A 114 -10.01 -4.66 -10.08
CA MET A 114 -8.66 -4.78 -10.63
C MET A 114 -8.67 -5.39 -12.04
N ALA A 115 -9.53 -6.38 -12.29
CA ALA A 115 -9.69 -6.95 -13.62
C ALA A 115 -10.22 -5.90 -14.63
N ARG A 116 -11.13 -5.02 -14.21
CA ARG A 116 -11.62 -3.92 -15.05
C ARG A 116 -10.54 -2.89 -15.39
N LEU A 117 -9.61 -2.65 -14.47
CA LEU A 117 -8.55 -1.65 -14.66
C LEU A 117 -7.32 -2.20 -15.39
N LEU A 118 -6.95 -3.45 -15.15
CA LEU A 118 -5.67 -4.03 -15.58
C LEU A 118 -5.83 -5.22 -16.53
N GLY A 119 -7.05 -5.69 -16.79
CA GLY A 119 -7.31 -6.95 -17.46
C GLY A 119 -7.28 -8.15 -16.50
N GLU A 120 -7.72 -9.32 -16.97
CA GLU A 120 -7.87 -10.52 -16.12
C GLU A 120 -6.53 -11.19 -15.78
N ALA A 121 -5.51 -11.01 -16.60
CA ALA A 121 -4.21 -11.65 -16.44
C ALA A 121 -3.04 -10.65 -16.61
N PRO A 122 -2.95 -9.62 -15.75
CA PRO A 122 -1.85 -8.65 -15.83
C PRO A 122 -0.53 -9.30 -15.43
N ALA A 123 0.55 -8.94 -16.10
CA ALA A 123 1.90 -9.22 -15.64
C ALA A 123 2.27 -8.19 -14.55
N VAL A 124 2.82 -8.67 -13.45
CA VAL A 124 3.21 -7.83 -12.31
C VAL A 124 4.66 -8.09 -11.92
N THR A 125 5.26 -7.08 -11.33
CA THR A 125 6.60 -7.17 -10.74
C THR A 125 6.47 -7.52 -9.26
N SER A 126 7.23 -8.51 -8.80
CA SER A 126 7.27 -8.92 -7.40
C SER A 126 8.67 -8.76 -6.81
N CYS A 127 8.71 -8.21 -5.60
CA CYS A 127 9.91 -8.08 -4.78
C CYS A 127 9.49 -8.11 -3.31
N HIS A 128 9.12 -9.30 -2.80
CA HIS A 128 8.65 -9.46 -1.43
C HIS A 128 8.89 -10.89 -0.91
N HIS A 129 8.99 -11.05 0.42
CA HIS A 129 9.16 -12.34 1.09
C HIS A 129 7.87 -12.85 1.72
N GLN A 130 6.87 -11.99 1.89
CA GLN A 130 5.61 -12.32 2.55
C GLN A 130 4.42 -12.12 1.61
N ALA A 131 3.41 -12.93 1.81
CA ALA A 131 2.10 -12.78 1.18
C ALA A 131 0.98 -12.87 2.22
N VAL A 132 -0.21 -12.46 1.83
CA VAL A 132 -1.42 -12.70 2.62
C VAL A 132 -1.67 -14.21 2.73
N ASP A 133 -1.87 -14.68 3.95
CA ASP A 133 -2.27 -16.04 4.25
C ASP A 133 -3.79 -16.11 4.44
N ARG A 134 -4.29 -15.39 5.45
CA ARG A 134 -5.72 -15.22 5.67
C ARG A 134 -6.09 -13.76 5.46
N LEU A 135 -7.02 -13.53 4.53
CA LEU A 135 -7.53 -12.19 4.26
C LEU A 135 -8.38 -11.68 5.42
N ALA A 136 -8.16 -10.44 5.83
CA ALA A 136 -8.98 -9.81 6.86
C ALA A 136 -10.43 -9.62 6.39
N PRO A 137 -11.44 -9.78 7.28
CA PRO A 137 -12.85 -9.71 6.89
C PRO A 137 -13.29 -8.43 6.16
N PRO A 138 -12.75 -7.23 6.45
CA PRO A 138 -13.13 -6.02 5.72
C PRO A 138 -12.55 -5.90 4.30
N LEU A 139 -11.60 -6.76 3.94
CA LEU A 139 -10.94 -6.74 2.63
C LEU A 139 -11.62 -7.74 1.68
N GLN A 140 -11.59 -7.41 0.38
CA GLN A 140 -12.11 -8.25 -0.71
C GLN A 140 -11.07 -8.39 -1.81
#